data_c10ee8f48c703a5117ed79a5fc550f47
#
_entry.id   c10ee8f48c703a5117ed79a5fc550f47
#
_cell.length_a   1.000
_cell.length_b   1.000
_cell.length_c   1.000
_cell.angle_alpha   90.00
_cell.angle_beta   90.00
_cell.angle_gamma   90.00
#
_symmetry.space_group_name_H-M   'P 1'
#
loop_
_entity.id
_entity.type
_entity.pdbx_description
1 polymer ?
#
loop_
_entity_poly.entity_id
_entity_poly.type
_entity_poly.pdbx_seq_one_letter_code
_entity_poly.pdbx_strand_id
1 'polypeptide(L)'
;MNSILIKNVLFESQRVDILIVGNRIEKIGKDVEFIADKVIDGSEKGVFPTFVNMHTHAGMTLFRGISEDMPLSIWLDEIWKAETKLTPEFVYWGTKLACLEMIKTGTTAFADMYWYPEKGAQAVE
;
A
#
# COMPACT_ATOMS: atom_id res chain seq x y z
N MET A 1 -12.08 18.20 -11.86
CA MET A 1 -11.32 16.97 -11.59
C MET A 1 -9.97 17.39 -11.03
N ASN A 2 -9.52 16.76 -9.94
CA ASN A 2 -8.20 17.09 -9.40
C ASN A 2 -7.11 16.67 -10.40
N SER A 3 -6.18 17.57 -10.67
CA SER A 3 -5.05 17.32 -11.57
C SER A 3 -3.73 17.58 -10.87
N ILE A 4 -2.73 16.74 -11.16
CA ILE A 4 -1.38 16.85 -10.62
C ILE A 4 -0.40 16.79 -11.79
N LEU A 5 0.51 17.75 -11.85
CA LEU A 5 1.63 17.74 -12.78
C LEU A 5 2.94 17.57 -12.00
N ILE A 6 3.62 16.46 -12.22
CA ILE A 6 4.95 16.20 -11.65
C ILE A 6 5.98 16.61 -12.72
N LYS A 7 6.79 17.62 -12.42
CA LYS A 7 7.77 18.18 -13.35
C LYS A 7 9.14 17.58 -13.13
N ASN A 8 9.84 17.27 -14.24
CA ASN A 8 11.26 16.92 -14.27
C ASN A 8 11.63 15.71 -13.35
N VAL A 9 10.74 14.72 -13.24
CA VAL A 9 10.99 13.52 -12.44
C VAL A 9 11.80 12.47 -13.22
N LEU A 10 12.66 11.71 -12.55
CA LEU A 10 13.39 10.61 -13.17
C LEU A 10 12.46 9.40 -13.36
N PHE A 11 12.26 8.97 -14.59
CA PHE A 11 11.52 7.76 -14.96
C PHE A 11 12.29 7.02 -16.05
N GLU A 12 12.57 5.74 -15.87
CA GLU A 12 13.33 4.90 -16.81
C GLU A 12 14.62 5.57 -17.34
N SER A 13 15.41 6.14 -16.44
CA SER A 13 16.66 6.86 -16.74
C SER A 13 16.50 8.17 -17.55
N GLN A 14 15.29 8.66 -17.72
CA GLN A 14 15.02 9.92 -18.39
C GLN A 14 14.30 10.90 -17.45
N ARG A 15 14.55 12.21 -17.65
CA ARG A 15 13.76 13.25 -17.01
C ARG A 15 12.51 13.52 -17.83
N VAL A 16 11.35 13.39 -17.19
CA VAL A 16 10.04 13.57 -17.81
C VAL A 16 9.09 14.34 -16.90
N ASP A 17 8.03 14.84 -17.46
CA ASP A 17 6.87 15.34 -16.74
C ASP A 17 5.78 14.26 -16.76
N ILE A 18 5.02 14.14 -15.68
CA ILE A 18 3.89 13.23 -15.56
C ILE A 18 2.65 14.03 -15.20
N LEU A 19 1.64 14.00 -16.07
CA LEU A 19 0.33 14.56 -15.82
C LEU A 19 -0.63 13.48 -15.35
N ILE A 20 -1.26 13.72 -14.20
CA ILE A 20 -2.31 12.88 -13.63
C ILE A 20 -3.60 13.70 -13.61
N VAL A 21 -4.68 13.15 -14.14
CA VAL A 21 -6.02 13.75 -14.11
C VAL A 21 -6.99 12.75 -13.46
N GLY A 22 -7.59 13.17 -12.36
CA GLY A 22 -8.39 12.27 -11.54
C GLY A 22 -7.53 11.14 -10.96
N ASN A 23 -7.80 9.89 -11.37
CA ASN A 23 -7.07 8.68 -10.95
C ASN A 23 -6.28 8.02 -12.09
N ARG A 24 -5.96 8.76 -13.16
CA ARG A 24 -5.26 8.24 -14.33
C ARG A 24 -4.04 9.08 -14.67
N ILE A 25 -2.98 8.37 -15.10
CA ILE A 25 -1.85 9.01 -15.77
C ILE A 25 -2.31 9.36 -17.19
N GLU A 26 -2.44 10.66 -17.46
CA GLU A 26 -2.93 11.16 -18.75
C GLU A 26 -1.79 11.32 -19.77
N LYS A 27 -0.61 11.74 -19.29
CA LYS A 27 0.53 11.97 -20.16
C LYS A 27 1.85 11.79 -19.42
N ILE A 28 2.81 11.18 -20.10
CA ILE A 28 4.23 11.12 -19.70
C ILE A 28 5.04 11.68 -20.88
N GLY A 29 5.91 12.63 -20.65
CA GLY A 29 6.73 13.22 -21.71
C GLY A 29 7.56 14.38 -21.22
N LYS A 30 8.31 15.01 -22.14
CA LYS A 30 9.05 16.24 -21.85
C LYS A 30 8.16 17.46 -22.09
N ASP A 31 8.39 18.50 -21.32
CA ASP A 31 7.77 19.82 -21.49
C ASP A 31 6.24 19.74 -21.60
N VAL A 32 5.61 19.01 -20.67
CA VAL A 32 4.14 18.90 -20.63
C VAL A 32 3.56 20.25 -20.21
N GLU A 33 2.87 20.90 -21.14
CA GLU A 33 2.13 22.14 -20.89
C GLU A 33 0.72 21.79 -20.40
N PHE A 34 0.43 22.09 -19.14
CA PHE A 34 -0.88 21.91 -18.53
C PHE A 34 -1.00 22.76 -17.24
N ILE A 35 -2.13 23.40 -17.06
CA ILE A 35 -2.46 24.13 -15.84
C ILE A 35 -3.10 23.15 -14.86
N ALA A 36 -2.29 22.56 -14.01
CA ALA A 36 -2.74 21.59 -13.02
C ALA A 36 -3.14 22.28 -11.70
N ASP A 37 -4.07 21.64 -10.95
CA ASP A 37 -4.45 22.09 -9.61
C ASP A 37 -3.27 22.00 -8.62
N LYS A 38 -2.35 21.06 -8.86
CA LYS A 38 -1.15 20.89 -8.06
C LYS A 38 0.06 20.59 -8.97
N VAL A 39 1.14 21.31 -8.74
CA VAL A 39 2.43 21.06 -9.40
C VAL A 39 3.42 20.55 -8.35
N ILE A 40 4.14 19.46 -8.68
CA ILE A 40 5.18 18.85 -7.83
C ILE A 40 6.51 18.96 -8.57
N ASP A 41 7.51 19.54 -7.93
CA ASP A 41 8.88 19.47 -8.40
C ASP A 41 9.45 18.06 -8.17
N GLY A 42 9.77 17.38 -9.25
CA GLY A 42 10.33 16.04 -9.29
C GLY A 42 11.85 15.99 -9.54
N SER A 43 12.55 17.16 -9.60
CA SER A 43 13.97 17.24 -9.96
C SER A 43 14.88 16.35 -9.13
N GLU A 44 14.56 16.15 -7.84
CA GLU A 44 15.30 15.27 -6.91
C GLU A 44 14.58 13.92 -6.65
N LYS A 45 13.60 13.55 -7.48
CA LYS A 45 12.74 12.38 -7.27
C LYS A 45 12.81 11.41 -8.45
N GLY A 46 12.53 10.14 -8.16
CA GLY A 46 12.29 9.11 -9.16
C GLY A 46 10.88 8.52 -9.04
N VAL A 47 10.35 8.07 -10.16
CA VAL A 47 9.09 7.34 -10.23
C VAL A 47 9.38 5.88 -10.57
N PHE A 48 8.80 4.99 -9.81
CA PHE A 48 8.92 3.54 -9.98
C PHE A 48 7.53 2.90 -9.95
N PRO A 49 7.34 1.72 -10.58
CA PRO A 49 6.16 0.90 -10.34
C PRO A 49 6.01 0.61 -8.84
N THR A 50 4.78 0.49 -8.39
CA THR A 50 4.49 0.15 -7.00
C THR A 50 4.86 -1.29 -6.69
N PHE A 51 5.04 -1.60 -5.40
CA PHE A 51 5.29 -2.97 -4.95
C PHE A 51 4.00 -3.79 -4.92
N VAL A 52 4.16 -5.09 -5.16
CA VAL A 52 3.12 -6.11 -4.96
C VAL A 52 3.58 -7.03 -3.84
N ASN A 53 2.84 -7.09 -2.74
CA ASN A 53 3.13 -8.01 -1.64
C ASN A 53 2.46 -9.37 -1.93
N MET A 54 3.24 -10.37 -2.31
CA MET A 54 2.74 -11.69 -2.71
C MET A 54 2.46 -12.63 -1.54
N HIS A 55 2.72 -12.22 -0.30
CA HIS A 55 2.43 -13.02 0.89
C HIS A 55 2.17 -12.11 2.10
N THR A 56 0.95 -12.12 2.62
CA THR A 56 0.62 -11.37 3.83
C THR A 56 -0.52 -12.04 4.61
N HIS A 57 -0.63 -11.68 5.87
CA HIS A 57 -1.73 -11.95 6.78
C HIS A 57 -2.21 -10.59 7.31
N ALA A 58 -2.86 -9.83 6.45
CA ALA A 58 -3.14 -8.40 6.68
C ALA A 58 -3.89 -8.13 7.99
N GLY A 59 -4.84 -8.99 8.34
CA GLY A 59 -5.58 -8.90 9.61
C GLY A 59 -4.71 -9.03 10.86
N MET A 60 -3.54 -9.68 10.77
CA MET A 60 -2.60 -9.85 11.89
C MET A 60 -1.90 -8.55 12.31
N THR A 61 -2.01 -7.48 11.57
CA THR A 61 -1.35 -6.20 11.88
C THR A 61 -1.65 -5.73 13.31
N LEU A 62 -2.83 -6.04 13.85
CA LEU A 62 -3.19 -5.72 15.24
C LEU A 62 -2.53 -6.63 16.29
N PHE A 63 -1.88 -7.71 15.87
CA PHE A 63 -1.10 -8.57 16.76
C PHE A 63 0.37 -8.15 16.88
N ARG A 64 0.74 -7.05 16.27
CA ARG A 64 2.10 -6.52 16.37
C ARG A 64 2.51 -6.32 17.84
N GLY A 65 3.67 -6.85 18.20
CA GLY A 65 4.18 -6.81 19.58
C GLY A 65 3.69 -7.93 20.48
N ILE A 66 2.84 -8.85 19.97
CA ILE A 66 2.50 -10.09 20.69
C ILE A 66 3.54 -11.13 20.31
N SER A 67 4.21 -11.72 21.30
CA SER A 67 5.13 -12.84 21.09
C SER A 67 6.31 -12.49 20.18
N GLU A 68 7.28 -11.79 20.72
CA GLU A 68 8.54 -11.44 20.05
C GLU A 68 9.70 -12.30 20.57
N ASP A 69 10.79 -12.36 19.82
CA ASP A 69 12.07 -13.00 20.20
C ASP A 69 11.97 -14.47 20.61
N MET A 70 11.16 -15.27 19.93
CA MET A 70 11.00 -16.69 20.23
C MET A 70 11.12 -17.57 18.96
N PRO A 71 11.45 -18.87 19.11
CA PRO A 71 11.44 -19.81 18.00
C PRO A 71 10.06 -19.89 17.34
N LEU A 72 10.05 -20.14 16.02
CA LEU A 72 8.81 -20.16 15.21
C LEU A 72 7.74 -21.08 15.79
N SER A 73 8.10 -22.26 16.29
CA SER A 73 7.14 -23.22 16.86
C SER A 73 6.41 -22.66 18.08
N ILE A 74 7.13 -21.98 18.97
CA ILE A 74 6.56 -21.36 20.16
C ILE A 74 5.72 -20.14 19.75
N TRP A 75 6.23 -19.35 18.81
CA TRP A 75 5.51 -18.20 18.26
C TRP A 75 4.16 -18.61 17.65
N LEU A 76 4.13 -19.69 16.86
CA LEU A 76 2.90 -20.22 16.29
C LEU A 76 1.87 -20.60 17.36
N ASP A 77 2.30 -21.29 18.42
CA ASP A 77 1.42 -21.68 19.51
C ASP A 77 0.77 -20.48 20.20
N GLU A 78 1.54 -19.40 20.40
CA GLU A 78 1.03 -18.17 21.04
C GLU A 78 0.09 -17.39 20.10
N ILE A 79 0.44 -17.29 18.82
CA ILE A 79 -0.42 -16.63 17.83
C ILE A 79 -1.73 -17.41 17.65
N TRP A 80 -1.70 -18.73 17.53
CA TRP A 80 -2.92 -19.54 17.42
C TRP A 80 -3.84 -19.40 18.63
N LYS A 81 -3.29 -19.30 19.84
CA LYS A 81 -4.09 -18.98 21.04
C LYS A 81 -4.76 -17.60 20.91
N ALA A 82 -4.05 -16.60 20.41
CA ALA A 82 -4.63 -15.28 20.19
C ALA A 82 -5.70 -15.32 19.09
N GLU A 83 -5.47 -16.06 18.02
CA GLU A 83 -6.39 -16.22 16.89
C GLU A 83 -7.71 -16.91 17.26
N THR A 84 -7.75 -17.71 18.33
CA THR A 84 -9.02 -18.28 18.83
C THR A 84 -10.04 -17.22 19.24
N LYS A 85 -9.60 -15.98 19.46
CA LYS A 85 -10.44 -14.84 19.88
C LYS A 85 -10.72 -13.86 18.73
N LEU A 86 -10.31 -14.20 17.51
CA LEU A 86 -10.55 -13.36 16.35
C LEU A 86 -12.04 -13.16 16.12
N THR A 87 -12.38 -11.94 15.74
CA THR A 87 -13.70 -11.57 15.25
C THR A 87 -13.61 -11.02 13.82
N PRO A 88 -14.69 -11.10 13.05
CA PRO A 88 -14.74 -10.45 11.73
C PRO A 88 -14.38 -8.96 11.75
N GLU A 89 -14.78 -8.26 12.81
CA GLU A 89 -14.46 -6.84 12.98
C GLU A 89 -12.96 -6.62 13.24
N PHE A 90 -12.33 -7.46 14.04
CA PHE A 90 -10.88 -7.41 14.27
C PHE A 90 -10.12 -7.52 12.95
N VAL A 91 -10.48 -8.49 12.10
CA VAL A 91 -9.84 -8.71 10.80
C VAL A 91 -10.07 -7.51 9.88
N TYR A 92 -11.28 -6.94 9.85
CA TYR A 92 -11.57 -5.73 9.09
C TYR A 92 -10.62 -4.57 9.45
N TRP A 93 -10.52 -4.24 10.73
CA TRP A 93 -9.68 -3.13 11.18
C TRP A 93 -8.19 -3.41 11.06
N GLY A 94 -7.75 -4.64 11.30
CA GLY A 94 -6.37 -5.08 11.07
C GLY A 94 -5.97 -4.93 9.61
N THR A 95 -6.82 -5.39 8.70
CA THR A 95 -6.58 -5.24 7.25
C THR A 95 -6.62 -3.77 6.82
N LYS A 96 -7.53 -2.96 7.38
CA LYS A 96 -7.59 -1.51 7.08
C LYS A 96 -6.29 -0.80 7.48
N LEU A 97 -5.74 -1.14 8.63
CA LEU A 97 -4.44 -0.62 9.08
C LEU A 97 -3.30 -1.09 8.17
N ALA A 98 -3.28 -2.38 7.81
CA ALA A 98 -2.29 -2.93 6.88
C ALA A 98 -2.32 -2.20 5.52
N CYS A 99 -3.51 -1.96 4.97
CA CYS A 99 -3.67 -1.22 3.72
C CYS A 99 -3.11 0.21 3.82
N LEU A 100 -3.37 0.91 4.92
CA LEU A 100 -2.84 2.24 5.15
C LEU A 100 -1.30 2.24 5.18
N GLU A 101 -0.70 1.29 5.87
CA GLU A 101 0.76 1.16 5.94
C GLU A 101 1.35 0.77 4.58
N MET A 102 0.73 -0.15 3.85
CA MET A 102 1.14 -0.55 2.50
C MET A 102 1.13 0.63 1.53
N ILE A 103 0.05 1.42 1.49
CA ILE A 103 -0.03 2.60 0.63
C ILE A 103 1.08 3.61 0.98
N LYS A 104 1.31 3.86 2.26
CA LYS A 104 2.35 4.79 2.72
C LYS A 104 3.78 4.32 2.37
N THR A 105 3.97 3.05 2.17
CA THR A 105 5.28 2.44 1.82
C THR A 105 5.39 2.03 0.35
N GLY A 106 4.38 2.36 -0.47
CA GLY A 106 4.41 2.14 -1.92
C GLY A 106 3.92 0.77 -2.39
N THR A 107 3.26 -0.02 -1.53
CA THR A 107 2.62 -1.28 -1.91
C THR A 107 1.15 -1.02 -2.24
N THR A 108 0.70 -1.40 -3.43
CA THR A 108 -0.67 -1.13 -3.91
C THR A 108 -1.47 -2.38 -4.27
N ALA A 109 -0.85 -3.55 -4.19
CA ALA A 109 -1.54 -4.84 -4.33
C ALA A 109 -0.91 -5.85 -3.37
N PHE A 110 -1.73 -6.77 -2.88
CA PHE A 110 -1.24 -7.84 -2.02
C PHE A 110 -2.07 -9.12 -2.17
N ALA A 111 -1.43 -10.27 -1.92
CA ALA A 111 -2.09 -11.55 -1.78
C ALA A 111 -2.22 -11.85 -0.28
N ASP A 112 -3.44 -11.90 0.21
CA ASP A 112 -3.74 -12.20 1.61
C ASP A 112 -4.17 -13.65 1.78
N MET A 113 -3.76 -14.25 2.89
CA MET A 113 -4.22 -15.57 3.33
C MET A 113 -4.51 -15.50 4.83
N TYR A 114 -5.74 -15.10 5.17
CA TYR A 114 -6.12 -14.94 6.56
C TYR A 114 -7.59 -15.31 6.81
N TRP A 115 -7.99 -15.33 8.07
CA TRP A 115 -9.36 -15.62 8.49
C TRP A 115 -10.32 -14.53 8.02
N TYR A 116 -11.59 -14.87 7.81
CA TYR A 116 -12.64 -13.94 7.39
C TYR A 116 -12.28 -13.14 6.11
N PRO A 117 -11.96 -13.80 4.99
CA PRO A 117 -11.46 -13.13 3.78
C PRO A 117 -12.44 -12.10 3.23
N GLU A 118 -13.75 -12.28 3.43
CA GLU A 118 -14.77 -11.31 3.07
C GLU A 118 -14.63 -9.99 3.83
N LYS A 119 -14.11 -10.03 5.08
CA LYS A 119 -13.84 -8.82 5.86
C LYS A 119 -12.56 -8.13 5.44
N GLY A 120 -11.57 -8.92 5.06
CA GLY A 120 -10.38 -8.39 4.39
C GLY A 120 -10.73 -7.65 3.11
N ALA A 121 -11.55 -8.24 2.24
CA ALA A 121 -12.02 -7.61 1.01
C ALA A 121 -12.77 -6.31 1.27
N GLN A 122 -13.73 -6.29 2.22
CA GLN A 122 -14.45 -5.07 2.62
C GLN A 122 -13.52 -3.96 3.16
N ALA A 123 -12.40 -4.31 3.76
CA ALA A 123 -11.44 -3.33 4.27
C ALA A 123 -10.64 -2.66 3.15
N VAL A 124 -10.50 -3.30 2.00
CA VAL A 124 -9.78 -2.77 0.82
C VAL A 124 -10.65 -1.79 0.02
N GLU A 125 -11.96 -2.00 -0.01
CA GLU A 125 -12.94 -1.11 -0.66
C GLU A 125 -13.05 0.25 0.08
#